data_a047c8ead18d64068849580473a8b778
#
_entry.id   a047c8ead18d64068849580473a8b778
#
_cell.length_a   1.000
_cell.length_b   1.000
_cell.length_c   1.000
_cell.angle_alpha   90.00
_cell.angle_beta   90.00
_cell.angle_gamma   90.00
#
_symmetry.space_group_name_H-M   'P 1'
#
loop_
_entity.id
_entity.type
_entity.pdbx_description
1 polymer ?
#
loop_
_entity_poly.entity_id
_entity_poly.type
_entity_poly.pdbx_seq_one_letter_code
_entity_poly.pdbx_strand_id
1 'polypeptide(L)'
;PNEYMLSIDCYDNVKNQVQLEGKMQIVPYPFKKHVLHVPAEKVAEEKEIGASQELLNNELKKLTEQSPKEKMWNGGFYLPTEVLRISTEFGTIRTSEEKGLYAHKGVDIVNNPRSTIWAPQSGRVVVKDRYAYSGNTVVIDHGWGILSLFYHLDSFPESLEVGQMIKRGAPVGKLGKTGYASGY
;
A
#
# COMPACT_ATOMS: atom_id res chain seq x y z
N PRO A 1 -1.86 3.36 -28.84
CA PRO A 1 -2.78 3.15 -27.71
C PRO A 1 -3.71 1.99 -28.07
N ASN A 2 -3.85 1.02 -27.14
CA ASN A 2 -4.78 -0.07 -27.33
C ASN A 2 -6.15 0.37 -26.82
N GLU A 3 -7.18 0.20 -27.66
CA GLU A 3 -8.57 0.44 -27.30
C GLU A 3 -9.21 -0.89 -26.88
N TYR A 4 -9.92 -0.88 -25.76
CA TYR A 4 -10.62 -2.02 -25.19
C TYR A 4 -12.10 -1.69 -25.05
N MET A 5 -12.94 -2.65 -25.34
CA MET A 5 -14.35 -2.57 -24.97
C MET A 5 -14.52 -2.99 -23.52
N LEU A 6 -15.17 -2.16 -22.72
CA LEU A 6 -15.56 -2.44 -21.36
C LEU A 6 -17.06 -2.73 -21.36
N SER A 7 -17.45 -3.90 -20.87
CA SER A 7 -18.84 -4.25 -20.62
C SER A 7 -19.05 -4.48 -19.13
N ILE A 8 -20.05 -3.82 -18.56
CA ILE A 8 -20.41 -3.93 -17.16
C ILE A 8 -21.87 -4.39 -17.08
N ASP A 9 -22.07 -5.58 -16.55
CA ASP A 9 -23.41 -6.11 -16.24
C ASP A 9 -23.78 -5.77 -14.81
N CYS A 10 -24.82 -4.98 -14.63
CA CYS A 10 -25.35 -4.58 -13.34
C CYS A 10 -26.66 -5.33 -13.07
N TYR A 11 -26.79 -5.87 -11.87
CA TYR A 11 -27.99 -6.56 -11.39
C TYR A 11 -28.50 -5.90 -10.11
N ASP A 12 -29.81 -5.75 -10.00
CA ASP A 12 -30.44 -5.37 -8.74
C ASP A 12 -30.86 -6.60 -7.93
N ASN A 13 -31.42 -6.34 -6.74
CA ASN A 13 -31.86 -7.41 -5.81
C ASN A 13 -33.08 -8.22 -6.32
N VAL A 14 -33.76 -7.74 -7.36
CA VAL A 14 -34.92 -8.39 -8.00
C VAL A 14 -34.56 -8.94 -9.40
N LYS A 15 -33.26 -9.03 -9.70
CA LYS A 15 -32.69 -9.58 -10.95
C LYS A 15 -32.96 -8.77 -12.21
N ASN A 16 -33.32 -7.51 -12.12
CA ASN A 16 -33.23 -6.66 -13.31
C ASN A 16 -31.77 -6.53 -13.73
N GLN A 17 -31.53 -6.57 -15.00
CA GLN A 17 -30.18 -6.46 -15.60
C GLN A 17 -30.10 -5.21 -16.44
N VAL A 18 -29.00 -4.47 -16.28
CA VAL A 18 -28.59 -3.39 -17.17
C VAL A 18 -27.16 -3.66 -17.60
N GLN A 19 -26.92 -3.68 -18.90
CA GLN A 19 -25.58 -3.75 -19.48
C GLN A 19 -25.15 -2.36 -19.90
N LEU A 20 -23.98 -1.94 -19.43
CA LEU A 20 -23.33 -0.70 -19.84
C LEU A 20 -22.11 -1.06 -20.68
N GLU A 21 -21.96 -0.43 -21.82
CA GLU A 21 -20.79 -0.59 -22.68
C GLU A 21 -20.07 0.74 -22.83
N GLY A 22 -18.75 0.66 -22.86
CA GLY A 22 -17.89 1.82 -23.03
C GLY A 22 -16.56 1.45 -23.66
N LYS A 23 -15.89 2.44 -24.23
CA LYS A 23 -14.53 2.30 -24.77
C LYS A 23 -13.53 2.80 -23.74
N MET A 24 -12.52 1.99 -23.49
CA MET A 24 -11.39 2.33 -22.63
C MET A 24 -10.11 2.34 -23.46
N GLN A 25 -9.36 3.42 -23.36
CA GLN A 25 -8.08 3.55 -24.04
C GLN A 25 -6.94 3.45 -23.03
N ILE A 26 -6.02 2.50 -23.24
CA ILE A 26 -4.78 2.43 -22.47
C ILE A 26 -3.71 3.21 -23.22
N VAL A 27 -3.24 4.28 -22.59
CA VAL A 27 -2.16 5.12 -23.10
C VAL A 27 -0.86 4.81 -22.37
N PRO A 28 0.30 4.79 -23.06
CA PRO A 28 1.59 4.67 -22.41
C PRO A 28 1.79 5.82 -21.42
N TYR A 29 2.21 5.50 -20.20
CA TYR A 29 2.62 6.48 -19.21
C TYR A 29 4.15 6.43 -19.04
N PRO A 30 4.85 7.57 -19.09
CA PRO A 30 6.31 7.62 -18.98
C PRO A 30 6.77 7.48 -17.53
N PHE A 31 6.64 6.28 -16.97
CA PHE A 31 7.12 6.02 -15.61
C PHE A 31 8.60 6.32 -15.48
N LYS A 32 8.99 6.93 -14.36
CA LYS A 32 10.40 7.16 -14.02
C LYS A 32 11.16 5.84 -13.96
N LYS A 33 12.44 5.87 -14.30
CA LYS A 33 13.32 4.69 -14.25
C LYS A 33 14.47 4.99 -13.30
N HIS A 34 14.71 4.07 -12.36
CA HIS A 34 15.83 4.14 -11.43
C HIS A 34 16.65 2.86 -11.51
N VAL A 35 17.96 2.99 -11.67
CA VAL A 35 18.89 1.89 -11.50
C VAL A 35 19.30 1.85 -10.04
N LEU A 36 19.06 0.74 -9.36
CA LEU A 36 19.45 0.52 -7.98
C LEU A 36 20.76 -0.27 -7.97
N HIS A 37 21.81 0.33 -7.44
CA HIS A 37 23.02 -0.39 -7.08
C HIS A 37 22.85 -0.90 -5.65
N VAL A 38 22.56 -2.19 -5.52
CA VAL A 38 22.44 -2.85 -4.20
C VAL A 38 23.84 -3.35 -3.82
N PRO A 39 24.42 -2.87 -2.69
CA PRO A 39 25.71 -3.38 -2.23
C PRO A 39 25.64 -4.89 -1.98
N ALA A 40 26.72 -5.62 -2.32
CA ALA A 40 26.77 -7.08 -2.20
C ALA A 40 26.41 -7.61 -0.79
N GLU A 41 26.73 -6.84 0.25
CA GLU A 41 26.38 -7.13 1.64
C GLU A 41 24.86 -7.16 1.87
N LYS A 42 24.11 -6.32 1.14
CA LYS A 42 22.64 -6.26 1.22
C LYS A 42 21.93 -7.29 0.35
N VAL A 43 22.63 -7.87 -0.61
CA VAL A 43 22.07 -8.92 -1.49
C VAL A 43 21.77 -10.20 -0.70
N ALA A 44 22.67 -10.59 0.21
CA ALA A 44 22.43 -11.73 1.11
C ALA A 44 21.25 -11.47 2.05
N GLU A 45 21.18 -10.26 2.62
CA GLU A 45 20.07 -9.80 3.45
C GLU A 45 18.76 -9.80 2.66
N GLU A 46 18.75 -9.39 1.40
CA GLU A 46 17.54 -9.41 0.54
C GLU A 46 16.96 -10.81 0.33
N LYS A 47 17.80 -11.86 0.29
CA LYS A 47 17.32 -13.25 0.14
C LYS A 47 16.58 -13.75 1.39
N GLU A 48 17.10 -13.44 2.59
CA GLU A 48 16.43 -13.77 3.84
C GLU A 48 15.13 -12.96 4.01
N ILE A 49 15.16 -11.70 3.63
CA ILE A 49 14.04 -10.76 3.71
C ILE A 49 12.94 -11.10 2.68
N GLY A 50 13.30 -11.69 1.53
CA GLY A 50 12.36 -12.04 0.47
C GLY A 50 11.24 -12.96 0.93
N ALA A 51 11.55 -13.96 1.74
CA ALA A 51 10.56 -14.86 2.32
C ALA A 51 9.57 -14.11 3.25
N SER A 52 10.04 -13.17 4.03
CA SER A 52 9.20 -12.34 4.91
C SER A 52 8.25 -11.44 4.10
N GLN A 53 8.70 -10.91 2.97
CA GLN A 53 7.86 -10.11 2.09
C GLN A 53 6.77 -10.95 1.41
N GLU A 54 7.10 -12.18 1.04
CA GLU A 54 6.13 -13.11 0.46
C GLU A 54 5.04 -13.49 1.47
N LEU A 55 5.41 -13.72 2.72
CA LEU A 55 4.45 -13.96 3.80
C LEU A 55 3.47 -12.80 3.95
N LEU A 56 3.96 -11.56 4.00
CA LEU A 56 3.11 -10.37 4.08
C LEU A 56 2.22 -10.26 2.83
N ASN A 57 2.74 -10.48 1.63
CA ASN A 57 1.95 -10.43 0.40
C ASN A 57 0.82 -11.46 0.40
N ASN A 58 1.06 -12.67 0.87
CA ASN A 58 0.06 -13.72 1.00
C ASN A 58 -1.01 -13.37 2.06
N GLU A 59 -0.60 -12.74 3.16
CA GLU A 59 -1.51 -12.23 4.17
C GLU A 59 -2.39 -11.11 3.61
N LEU A 60 -1.81 -10.13 2.93
CA LEU A 60 -2.55 -9.03 2.29
C LEU A 60 -3.56 -9.53 1.26
N LYS A 61 -3.21 -10.56 0.48
CA LYS A 61 -4.15 -11.20 -0.45
C LYS A 61 -5.35 -11.78 0.28
N LYS A 62 -5.13 -12.55 1.36
CA LYS A 62 -6.20 -13.11 2.19
C LYS A 62 -7.07 -12.01 2.80
N LEU A 63 -6.46 -10.98 3.36
CA LEU A 63 -7.18 -9.83 3.93
C LEU A 63 -8.05 -9.13 2.89
N THR A 64 -7.54 -8.95 1.66
CA THR A 64 -8.32 -8.36 0.55
C THR A 64 -9.52 -9.23 0.19
N GLU A 65 -9.34 -10.56 0.10
CA GLU A 65 -10.41 -11.53 -0.22
C GLU A 65 -11.47 -11.61 0.90
N GLN A 66 -11.06 -11.46 2.16
CA GLN A 66 -11.91 -11.52 3.34
C GLN A 66 -12.48 -10.16 3.76
N SER A 67 -12.08 -9.10 3.10
CA SER A 67 -12.54 -7.74 3.40
C SER A 67 -14.07 -7.66 3.31
N PRO A 68 -14.74 -7.02 4.29
CA PRO A 68 -16.19 -6.87 4.28
C PRO A 68 -16.67 -6.19 3.01
N LYS A 69 -17.78 -6.69 2.45
CA LYS A 69 -18.48 -6.05 1.33
C LYS A 69 -19.32 -4.87 1.82
N GLU A 70 -18.77 -4.10 2.72
CA GLU A 70 -19.36 -2.92 3.32
C GLU A 70 -18.32 -1.79 3.32
N LYS A 71 -18.74 -0.63 2.87
CA LYS A 71 -17.90 0.56 2.80
C LYS A 71 -17.76 1.19 4.19
N MET A 72 -16.52 1.27 4.69
CA MET A 72 -16.21 1.87 6.00
C MET A 72 -15.75 3.33 5.89
N TRP A 73 -15.67 3.90 4.68
CA TRP A 73 -15.21 5.28 4.46
C TRP A 73 -16.31 6.19 3.94
N ASN A 74 -16.13 7.50 4.12
CA ASN A 74 -16.99 8.52 3.54
C ASN A 74 -16.14 9.65 2.92
N GLY A 75 -16.46 10.03 1.68
CA GLY A 75 -15.68 11.00 0.91
C GLY A 75 -14.34 10.45 0.41
N GLY A 76 -13.37 11.32 0.17
CA GLY A 76 -12.05 10.98 -0.36
C GLY A 76 -11.09 10.47 0.71
N PHE A 77 -10.01 9.84 0.26
CA PHE A 77 -8.87 9.49 1.09
C PHE A 77 -7.93 10.70 1.21
N TYR A 78 -7.35 10.89 2.38
CA TYR A 78 -6.43 11.99 2.66
C TYR A 78 -5.00 11.50 2.73
N LEU A 79 -4.05 12.43 2.56
CA LEU A 79 -2.64 12.11 2.78
C LEU A 79 -2.42 11.70 4.24
N PRO A 80 -1.65 10.65 4.50
CA PRO A 80 -1.45 10.13 5.84
C PRO A 80 -0.47 10.97 6.68
N THR A 81 0.21 11.91 6.07
CA THR A 81 1.15 12.82 6.71
C THR A 81 1.33 14.07 5.84
N GLU A 82 1.91 15.12 6.39
CA GLU A 82 2.44 16.20 5.58
C GLU A 82 3.56 15.67 4.69
N VAL A 83 3.64 16.16 3.47
CA VAL A 83 4.60 15.70 2.47
C VAL A 83 5.62 16.80 2.23
N LEU A 84 6.85 16.62 2.73
CA LEU A 84 7.96 17.50 2.37
C LEU A 84 8.46 17.18 0.96
N ARG A 85 8.54 15.89 0.63
CA ARG A 85 8.99 15.40 -0.66
C ARG A 85 8.49 13.98 -0.92
N ILE A 86 8.23 13.66 -2.17
CA ILE A 86 8.09 12.27 -2.65
C ILE A 86 9.46 11.86 -3.21
N SER A 87 10.07 10.85 -2.60
CA SER A 87 11.36 10.31 -3.08
C SER A 87 11.18 9.31 -4.21
N THR A 88 10.11 8.50 -4.16
CA THR A 88 9.78 7.55 -5.22
C THR A 88 8.27 7.54 -5.45
N GLU A 89 7.88 7.73 -6.70
CA GLU A 89 6.48 7.71 -7.13
C GLU A 89 6.00 6.28 -7.39
N PHE A 90 4.68 6.08 -7.31
CA PHE A 90 4.05 4.85 -7.78
C PHE A 90 4.40 4.58 -9.25
N GLY A 91 4.63 3.31 -9.57
CA GLY A 91 4.95 2.88 -10.93
C GLY A 91 6.40 3.14 -11.35
N THR A 92 7.24 3.77 -10.52
CA THR A 92 8.67 3.94 -10.82
C THR A 92 9.29 2.57 -11.11
N ILE A 93 9.86 2.41 -12.30
CA ILE A 93 10.54 1.18 -12.73
C ILE A 93 11.93 1.15 -12.09
N ARG A 94 12.16 0.17 -11.26
CA ARG A 94 13.45 -0.08 -10.62
C ARG A 94 14.13 -1.26 -11.30
N THR A 95 15.42 -1.14 -11.55
CA THR A 95 16.25 -2.23 -12.05
C THR A 95 17.35 -2.51 -11.02
N SER A 96 17.48 -3.75 -10.58
CA SER A 96 18.60 -4.21 -9.79
C SER A 96 19.21 -5.48 -10.41
N GLU A 97 20.48 -5.74 -10.14
CA GLU A 97 21.16 -6.94 -10.65
C GLU A 97 20.53 -8.23 -10.14
N GLU A 98 19.97 -8.21 -8.91
CA GLU A 98 19.38 -9.39 -8.26
C GLU A 98 17.90 -9.62 -8.64
N LYS A 99 17.08 -8.58 -8.62
CA LYS A 99 15.62 -8.69 -8.87
C LYS A 99 15.23 -8.45 -10.32
N GLY A 100 16.19 -8.01 -11.15
CA GLY A 100 15.88 -7.56 -12.50
C GLY A 100 15.00 -6.30 -12.49
N LEU A 101 13.97 -6.31 -13.31
CA LEU A 101 13.09 -5.16 -13.53
C LEU A 101 11.79 -5.32 -12.75
N TYR A 102 11.45 -4.34 -11.89
CA TYR A 102 10.21 -4.33 -11.13
C TYR A 102 9.65 -2.92 -10.94
N ALA A 103 8.33 -2.82 -10.76
CA ALA A 103 7.66 -1.56 -10.52
C ALA A 103 7.47 -1.29 -9.02
N HIS A 104 7.69 -0.07 -8.58
CA HIS A 104 7.36 0.39 -7.24
C HIS A 104 5.85 0.45 -7.06
N LYS A 105 5.30 -0.32 -6.11
CA LYS A 105 3.86 -0.47 -5.90
C LYS A 105 3.27 0.49 -4.86
N GLY A 106 4.06 1.45 -4.40
CA GLY A 106 3.66 2.43 -3.41
C GLY A 106 4.18 3.83 -3.73
N VAL A 107 4.10 4.72 -2.75
CA VAL A 107 4.69 6.06 -2.79
C VAL A 107 5.60 6.21 -1.59
N ASP A 108 6.87 6.56 -1.81
CA ASP A 108 7.83 6.82 -0.74
C ASP A 108 7.74 8.31 -0.36
N ILE A 109 7.12 8.59 0.77
CA ILE A 109 6.92 9.94 1.32
C ILE A 109 8.03 10.23 2.32
N VAL A 110 8.70 11.36 2.13
CA VAL A 110 9.73 11.88 3.02
C VAL A 110 9.15 13.01 3.87
N ASN A 111 9.38 12.93 5.17
CA ASN A 111 9.05 13.96 6.13
C ASN A 111 10.09 13.96 7.27
N ASN A 112 9.91 14.84 8.26
CA ASN A 112 10.75 14.84 9.46
C ASN A 112 10.65 13.51 10.22
N PRO A 113 11.76 13.02 10.77
CA PRO A 113 11.75 11.81 11.59
C PRO A 113 10.68 11.87 12.69
N ARG A 114 9.98 10.77 12.90
CA ARG A 114 8.91 10.62 13.90
C ARG A 114 7.69 11.54 13.69
N SER A 115 7.50 12.12 12.50
CA SER A 115 6.25 12.77 12.13
C SER A 115 5.08 11.79 12.32
N THR A 116 3.93 12.31 12.74
CA THR A 116 2.75 11.46 12.94
C THR A 116 2.20 10.99 11.60
N ILE A 117 1.88 9.72 11.53
CA ILE A 117 1.15 9.11 10.43
C ILE A 117 -0.29 8.92 10.87
N TRP A 118 -1.23 9.38 10.07
CA TRP A 118 -2.67 9.33 10.35
C TRP A 118 -3.39 8.39 9.40
N ALA A 119 -4.49 7.80 9.86
CA ALA A 119 -5.39 7.04 9.03
C ALA A 119 -6.00 7.93 7.92
N PRO A 120 -5.81 7.59 6.63
CA PRO A 120 -6.30 8.40 5.50
C PRO A 120 -7.81 8.37 5.40
N GLN A 121 -8.43 7.35 5.99
CA GLN A 121 -9.87 7.17 6.07
C GLN A 121 -10.22 6.19 7.22
N SER A 122 -11.50 6.14 7.61
CA SER A 122 -11.99 5.21 8.62
C SER A 122 -11.89 3.77 8.12
N GLY A 123 -11.64 2.83 9.03
CA GLY A 123 -11.50 1.41 8.71
C GLY A 123 -11.13 0.58 9.94
N ARG A 124 -10.86 -0.68 9.73
CA ARG A 124 -10.44 -1.63 10.76
C ARG A 124 -8.93 -1.88 10.64
N VAL A 125 -8.20 -1.80 11.74
CA VAL A 125 -6.80 -2.23 11.79
C VAL A 125 -6.76 -3.75 11.65
N VAL A 126 -6.10 -4.26 10.61
CA VAL A 126 -6.02 -5.69 10.33
C VAL A 126 -4.62 -6.26 10.48
N VAL A 127 -3.60 -5.40 10.42
CA VAL A 127 -2.22 -5.76 10.74
C VAL A 127 -1.59 -4.65 11.61
N LYS A 128 -0.86 -5.05 12.64
CA LYS A 128 0.08 -4.25 13.43
C LYS A 128 1.19 -5.19 13.84
N ASP A 129 2.24 -5.25 13.04
CA ASP A 129 3.33 -6.20 13.25
C ASP A 129 4.65 -5.69 12.67
N ARG A 130 5.72 -6.44 12.89
CA ARG A 130 7.05 -6.16 12.36
C ARG A 130 7.51 -7.25 11.40
N TYR A 131 7.80 -6.85 10.19
CA TYR A 131 8.34 -7.72 9.13
C TYR A 131 9.78 -7.30 8.79
N ALA A 132 10.59 -8.24 8.33
CA ALA A 132 11.99 -7.94 8.01
C ALA A 132 12.12 -6.90 6.89
N TYR A 133 11.30 -6.99 5.84
CA TYR A 133 11.34 -6.03 4.72
C TYR A 133 10.61 -4.72 5.02
N SER A 134 9.33 -4.79 5.34
CA SER A 134 8.49 -3.60 5.53
C SER A 134 8.65 -2.94 6.91
N GLY A 135 9.44 -3.54 7.80
CA GLY A 135 9.63 -3.01 9.16
C GLY A 135 8.35 -3.02 9.98
N ASN A 136 8.21 -2.06 10.86
CA ASN A 136 6.97 -1.86 11.59
C ASN A 136 5.86 -1.47 10.61
N THR A 137 4.83 -2.30 10.54
CA THR A 137 3.79 -2.25 9.53
C THR A 137 2.41 -2.15 10.17
N VAL A 138 1.59 -1.24 9.66
CA VAL A 138 0.16 -1.16 9.95
C VAL A 138 -0.62 -1.30 8.65
N VAL A 139 -1.69 -2.09 8.68
CA VAL A 139 -2.65 -2.18 7.58
C VAL A 139 -4.03 -1.88 8.10
N ILE A 140 -4.75 -1.04 7.38
CA ILE A 140 -6.15 -0.67 7.65
C ILE A 140 -7.01 -1.20 6.51
N ASP A 141 -8.00 -2.02 6.84
CA ASP A 141 -9.05 -2.43 5.90
C ASP A 141 -10.21 -1.43 5.96
N HIS A 142 -10.53 -0.87 4.81
CA HIS A 142 -11.62 0.10 4.66
C HIS A 142 -12.91 -0.53 4.14
N GLY A 143 -12.92 -1.86 3.95
CA GLY A 143 -13.97 -2.59 3.26
C GLY A 143 -13.79 -2.63 1.74
N TRP A 144 -14.56 -3.48 1.08
CA TRP A 144 -14.51 -3.68 -0.37
C TRP A 144 -13.14 -4.07 -0.93
N GLY A 145 -12.26 -4.67 -0.12
CA GLY A 145 -10.91 -5.05 -0.49
C GLY A 145 -9.94 -3.88 -0.61
N ILE A 146 -10.31 -2.69 -0.10
CA ILE A 146 -9.45 -1.51 -0.12
C ILE A 146 -8.64 -1.46 1.18
N LEU A 147 -7.32 -1.60 1.05
CA LEU A 147 -6.39 -1.58 2.17
C LEU A 147 -5.47 -0.36 2.09
N SER A 148 -5.23 0.30 3.22
CA SER A 148 -4.12 1.25 3.39
C SER A 148 -2.97 0.59 4.11
N LEU A 149 -1.75 0.65 3.53
CA LEU A 149 -0.55 0.01 4.03
C LEU A 149 0.47 1.07 4.43
N PHE A 150 0.99 0.98 5.65
CA PHE A 150 2.01 1.87 6.20
C PHE A 150 3.22 1.03 6.59
N TYR A 151 4.34 1.27 5.93
CA TYR A 151 5.59 0.55 6.11
C TYR A 151 6.64 1.43 6.78
N HIS A 152 7.68 0.80 7.29
CA HIS A 152 8.87 1.45 7.84
C HIS A 152 8.60 2.39 9.03
N LEU A 153 7.49 2.21 9.76
CA LEU A 153 7.15 3.04 10.90
C LEU A 153 8.23 2.94 12.01
N ASP A 154 8.48 4.03 12.72
CA ASP A 154 9.35 4.05 13.89
C ASP A 154 8.70 3.32 15.06
N SER A 155 7.44 3.63 15.31
CA SER A 155 6.69 3.09 16.44
C SER A 155 5.19 3.11 16.18
N PHE A 156 4.47 2.32 16.97
CA PHE A 156 3.02 2.27 16.99
C PHE A 156 2.48 3.08 18.19
N PRO A 157 1.26 3.68 18.09
CA PRO A 157 0.55 4.13 19.29
C PRO A 157 0.26 2.95 20.22
N GLU A 158 0.42 3.16 21.53
CA GLU A 158 0.14 2.11 22.52
C GLU A 158 -1.31 1.63 22.47
N SER A 159 -2.24 2.55 22.20
CA SER A 159 -3.68 2.27 22.12
C SER A 159 -4.14 1.66 20.78
N LEU A 160 -3.25 1.47 19.80
CA LEU A 160 -3.62 0.88 18.53
C LEU A 160 -3.63 -0.64 18.64
N GLU A 161 -4.74 -1.28 18.32
CA GLU A 161 -4.90 -2.74 18.39
C GLU A 161 -5.44 -3.32 17.09
N VAL A 162 -5.04 -4.55 16.77
CA VAL A 162 -5.61 -5.32 15.66
C VAL A 162 -7.07 -5.63 15.97
N GLY A 163 -7.95 -5.47 14.97
CA GLY A 163 -9.40 -5.58 15.11
C GLY A 163 -10.11 -4.29 15.47
N GLN A 164 -9.38 -3.27 15.94
CA GLN A 164 -9.95 -1.97 16.32
C GLN A 164 -10.48 -1.22 15.10
N MET A 165 -11.68 -0.65 15.24
CA MET A 165 -12.18 0.37 14.30
C MET A 165 -11.54 1.71 14.62
N ILE A 166 -10.96 2.34 13.62
CA ILE A 166 -10.37 3.68 13.74
C ILE A 166 -11.06 4.65 12.81
N LYS A 167 -11.06 5.91 13.21
CA LYS A 167 -11.62 7.01 12.40
C LYS A 167 -10.53 7.62 11.53
N ARG A 168 -10.95 8.22 10.43
CA ARG A 168 -10.09 9.11 9.63
C ARG A 168 -9.37 10.11 10.54
N GLY A 169 -8.06 10.29 10.33
CA GLY A 169 -7.22 11.20 11.12
C GLY A 169 -6.78 10.65 12.47
N ALA A 170 -7.13 9.40 12.84
CA ALA A 170 -6.55 8.75 14.00
C ALA A 170 -5.06 8.45 13.77
N PRO A 171 -4.19 8.60 14.78
CA PRO A 171 -2.77 8.27 14.65
C PRO A 171 -2.59 6.75 14.49
N VAL A 172 -1.79 6.33 13.50
CA VAL A 172 -1.49 4.92 13.22
C VAL A 172 -0.03 4.58 13.46
N GLY A 173 0.84 5.59 13.57
CA GLY A 173 2.26 5.38 13.84
C GLY A 173 3.06 6.66 13.77
N LYS A 174 4.37 6.50 13.89
CA LYS A 174 5.38 7.54 13.66
C LYS A 174 6.20 7.18 12.43
N LEU A 175 6.52 8.16 11.60
CA LEU A 175 7.39 7.98 10.44
C LEU A 175 8.76 7.51 10.90
N GLY A 176 9.27 6.46 10.27
CA GLY A 176 10.52 5.83 10.65
C GLY A 176 11.30 5.32 9.44
N LYS A 177 12.25 4.42 9.73
CA LYS A 177 13.08 3.72 8.75
C LYS A 177 13.37 2.28 9.17
N THR A 178 12.42 1.64 9.85
CA THR A 178 12.58 0.23 10.26
C THR A 178 12.45 -0.70 9.06
N GLY A 179 13.00 -1.89 9.16
CA GLY A 179 13.09 -2.82 8.03
C GLY A 179 14.06 -2.37 6.94
N TYR A 180 13.77 -2.67 5.70
CA TYR A 180 14.63 -2.38 4.55
C TYR A 180 14.33 -0.98 3.97
N ALA A 181 14.66 0.06 4.71
CA ALA A 181 14.51 1.46 4.30
C ALA A 181 15.85 2.19 4.29
N SER A 182 16.07 3.07 3.30
CA SER A 182 17.31 3.85 3.17
C SER A 182 17.25 5.22 3.83
N GLY A 183 16.08 5.68 4.28
CA GLY A 183 15.90 7.01 4.87
C GLY A 183 14.52 7.20 5.51
N TYR A 184 14.31 8.42 6.04
CA TYR A 184 13.03 8.87 6.60
C TYR A 184 12.18 9.56 5.56
#